data_794160398e66b349b120738e56b202d0
#
_entry.id   794160398e66b349b120738e56b202d0
#
_cell.length_a   1.000
_cell.length_b   1.000
_cell.length_c   1.000
_cell.angle_alpha   90.00
_cell.angle_beta   90.00
_cell.angle_gamma   90.00
#
_symmetry.space_group_name_H-M   'P 1'
#
loop_
_entity.id
_entity.type
_entity.pdbx_description
1 polymer ?
#
loop_
_entity_poly.entity_id
_entity_poly.type
_entity_poly.pdbx_seq_one_letter_code
_entity_poly.pdbx_strand_id
1 'polypeptide(L)'
;MLRAFTREGRIVSLPARWSKKLLLLDVVAQSFEPGRAYAETEVNAILREWYEHDWVSLRRYLVDAGMLDRRDGWYWRIGGTFEL
;
A
#
# COMPACT_ATOMS: atom_id res chain seq x y z
N MET A 1 -5.02 -12.57 11.71
CA MET A 1 -5.79 -11.31 11.63
C MET A 1 -5.97 -10.82 10.20
N LEU A 2 -4.93 -10.76 9.40
CA LEU A 2 -5.05 -10.28 8.01
C LEU A 2 -5.79 -11.24 7.08
N ARG A 3 -5.94 -12.49 7.45
CA ARG A 3 -6.69 -13.48 6.67
C ARG A 3 -8.14 -13.08 6.37
N ALA A 4 -8.75 -12.27 7.24
CA ALA A 4 -10.11 -11.79 7.03
C ALA A 4 -10.19 -10.79 5.87
N PHE A 5 -9.08 -10.15 5.50
CA PHE A 5 -9.04 -9.09 4.51
C PHE A 5 -8.22 -9.44 3.26
N THR A 6 -7.48 -10.55 3.29
CA THR A 6 -6.64 -10.97 2.18
C THR A 6 -6.92 -12.41 1.78
N ARG A 7 -6.73 -12.69 0.49
CA ARG A 7 -6.83 -14.05 -0.06
C ARG A 7 -5.87 -14.15 -1.25
N GLU A 8 -4.99 -15.16 -1.22
CA GLU A 8 -4.03 -15.40 -2.30
C GLU A 8 -3.17 -14.16 -2.62
N GLY A 9 -2.76 -13.43 -1.56
CA GLY A 9 -1.95 -12.22 -1.73
C GLY A 9 -2.73 -11.01 -2.23
N ARG A 10 -4.06 -11.08 -2.23
CA ARG A 10 -4.92 -9.97 -2.65
C ARG A 10 -5.84 -9.54 -1.52
N ILE A 11 -6.19 -8.27 -1.52
CA ILE A 11 -7.13 -7.70 -0.57
C ILE A 11 -8.54 -8.06 -1.02
N VAL A 12 -9.32 -8.66 -0.12
CA VAL A 12 -10.73 -8.99 -0.37
C VAL A 12 -11.62 -7.82 0.05
N SER A 13 -11.28 -7.19 1.17
CA SER A 13 -11.99 -6.01 1.66
C SER A 13 -11.05 -5.19 2.54
N LEU A 14 -11.31 -3.88 2.63
CA LEU A 14 -10.55 -2.99 3.51
C LEU A 14 -11.23 -2.90 4.87
N PRO A 15 -10.47 -3.02 5.98
CA PRO A 15 -11.04 -2.83 7.30
C PRO A 15 -11.52 -1.39 7.51
N ALA A 16 -12.62 -1.22 8.24
CA ALA A 16 -13.18 0.09 8.53
C ALA A 16 -12.33 0.86 9.55
N ARG A 17 -11.80 0.15 10.55
CA ARG A 17 -10.97 0.77 11.59
C ARG A 17 -9.62 1.17 11.06
N TRP A 18 -9.21 2.40 11.36
CA TRP A 18 -7.92 2.93 10.92
C TRP A 18 -6.74 2.10 11.44
N SER A 19 -6.79 1.65 12.70
CA SER A 19 -5.71 0.85 13.27
C SER A 19 -5.50 -0.47 12.52
N LYS A 20 -6.59 -1.13 12.13
CA LYS A 20 -6.50 -2.36 11.34
C LYS A 20 -6.11 -2.08 9.89
N LYS A 21 -6.59 -0.97 9.35
CA LYS A 21 -6.21 -0.51 8.02
C LYS A 21 -4.71 -0.27 7.94
N LEU A 22 -4.11 0.34 8.97
CA LEU A 22 -2.67 0.57 9.03
C LEU A 22 -1.87 -0.73 8.96
N LEU A 23 -2.34 -1.79 9.61
CA LEU A 23 -1.67 -3.10 9.55
C LEU A 23 -1.67 -3.64 8.13
N LEU A 24 -2.79 -3.53 7.43
CA LEU A 24 -2.91 -3.98 6.05
C LEU A 24 -2.06 -3.13 5.12
N LEU A 25 -2.08 -1.80 5.31
CA LEU A 25 -1.27 -0.87 4.52
C LEU A 25 0.22 -1.15 4.70
N ASP A 26 0.64 -1.52 5.91
CA ASP A 26 2.04 -1.89 6.16
C ASP A 26 2.45 -3.12 5.32
N VAL A 27 1.59 -4.12 5.23
CA VAL A 27 1.85 -5.29 4.38
C VAL A 27 1.97 -4.88 2.91
N VAL A 28 1.09 -4.03 2.43
CA VAL A 28 1.14 -3.53 1.04
C VAL A 28 2.41 -2.72 0.82
N ALA A 29 2.81 -1.89 1.78
CA ALA A 29 4.02 -1.07 1.69
C ALA A 29 5.29 -1.91 1.53
N GLN A 30 5.29 -3.16 2.00
CA GLN A 30 6.42 -4.08 1.83
C GLN A 30 6.71 -4.39 0.35
N SER A 31 5.76 -4.13 -0.54
CA SER A 31 5.95 -4.30 -1.99
C SER A 31 6.84 -3.23 -2.60
N PHE A 32 7.15 -2.18 -1.85
CA PHE A 32 7.98 -1.07 -2.32
C PHE A 32 9.33 -1.10 -1.64
N GLU A 33 10.41 -1.11 -2.42
CA GLU A 33 11.76 -1.07 -1.87
C GLU A 33 12.09 0.30 -1.30
N PRO A 34 12.60 0.36 -0.05
CA PRO A 34 13.10 1.62 0.49
C PRO A 34 14.24 2.17 -0.38
N GLY A 35 14.23 3.48 -0.61
CA GLY A 35 15.27 4.14 -1.40
C GLY A 35 15.05 4.10 -2.90
N ARG A 36 13.98 3.45 -3.38
CA ARG A 36 13.63 3.42 -4.80
C ARG A 36 12.44 4.31 -5.10
N ALA A 37 12.53 5.09 -6.17
CA ALA A 37 11.40 5.85 -6.69
C ALA A 37 10.65 5.02 -7.73
N TYR A 38 9.33 5.10 -7.69
CA TYR A 38 8.42 4.38 -8.59
C TYR A 38 7.59 5.39 -9.36
N ALA A 39 7.48 5.20 -10.67
CA ALA A 39 6.55 6.01 -11.46
C ALA A 39 5.11 5.69 -11.05
N GLU A 40 4.20 6.65 -11.20
CA GLU A 40 2.80 6.45 -10.84
C GLU A 40 2.20 5.23 -11.51
N THR A 41 2.54 4.97 -12.78
CA THR A 41 2.07 3.79 -13.50
C THR A 41 2.55 2.49 -12.87
N GLU A 42 3.77 2.45 -12.35
CA GLU A 42 4.30 1.30 -11.64
C GLU A 42 3.56 1.08 -10.32
N VAL A 43 3.33 2.16 -9.57
CA VAL A 43 2.56 2.12 -8.32
C VAL A 43 1.16 1.58 -8.58
N ASN A 44 0.50 2.08 -9.61
CA ASN A 44 -0.85 1.65 -9.96
C ASN A 44 -0.89 0.16 -10.28
N ALA A 45 0.08 -0.35 -11.04
CA ALA A 45 0.16 -1.77 -11.39
C ALA A 45 0.33 -2.64 -10.13
N ILE A 46 1.21 -2.23 -9.22
CA ILE A 46 1.43 -2.96 -7.96
C ILE A 46 0.15 -2.99 -7.12
N LEU A 47 -0.50 -1.85 -6.98
CA LEU A 47 -1.70 -1.74 -6.15
C LEU A 47 -2.91 -2.46 -6.76
N ARG A 48 -3.01 -2.53 -8.09
CA ARG A 48 -4.05 -3.32 -8.76
C ARG A 48 -3.92 -4.80 -8.46
N GLU A 49 -2.72 -5.30 -8.34
CA GLU A 49 -2.50 -6.69 -7.95
C GLU A 49 -2.95 -6.96 -6.52
N TRP A 50 -2.82 -5.96 -5.63
CA TRP A 50 -3.30 -6.08 -4.26
C TRP A 50 -4.81 -5.92 -4.16
N TYR A 51 -5.38 -4.91 -4.83
CA TYR A 51 -6.80 -4.56 -4.68
C TYR A 51 -7.34 -3.92 -5.95
N GLU A 52 -7.74 -4.75 -6.89
CA GLU A 52 -8.23 -4.27 -8.18
C GLU A 52 -9.53 -3.48 -8.06
N HIS A 53 -10.37 -3.82 -7.06
CA HIS A 53 -11.66 -3.18 -6.87
C HIS A 53 -11.53 -1.67 -6.63
N ASP A 54 -10.55 -1.25 -5.82
CA ASP A 54 -10.36 0.16 -5.50
C ASP A 54 -8.91 0.48 -5.13
N TRP A 55 -8.00 0.25 -6.08
CA TRP A 55 -6.58 0.53 -5.88
C TRP A 55 -6.29 2.02 -5.73
N VAL A 56 -7.19 2.89 -6.23
CA VAL A 56 -7.03 4.34 -6.11
C VAL A 56 -7.12 4.77 -4.64
N SER A 57 -8.10 4.24 -3.92
CA SER A 57 -8.22 4.50 -2.48
C SER A 57 -7.04 3.93 -1.70
N LEU A 58 -6.58 2.75 -2.10
CA LEU A 58 -5.41 2.12 -1.47
C LEU A 58 -4.17 3.01 -1.59
N ARG A 59 -3.94 3.58 -2.77
CA ARG A 59 -2.83 4.52 -3.00
C ARG A 59 -2.95 5.73 -2.09
N ARG A 60 -4.13 6.32 -2.01
CA ARG A 60 -4.39 7.47 -1.16
C ARG A 60 -4.13 7.15 0.32
N TYR A 61 -4.60 6.00 0.80
CA TYR A 61 -4.38 5.60 2.18
C TYR A 61 -2.91 5.40 2.51
N LEU A 62 -2.12 4.88 1.58
CA LEU A 62 -0.68 4.72 1.78
C LEU A 62 0.01 6.07 1.98
N VAL A 63 -0.39 7.08 1.23
CA VAL A 63 0.12 8.45 1.38
C VAL A 63 -0.37 9.06 2.69
N ASP A 64 -1.67 8.94 2.99
CA ASP A 64 -2.27 9.48 4.20
C ASP A 64 -1.67 8.86 5.47
N ALA A 65 -1.31 7.58 5.40
CA ALA A 65 -0.68 6.87 6.51
C ALA A 65 0.81 7.19 6.69
N GLY A 66 1.39 7.96 5.79
CA GLY A 66 2.82 8.29 5.83
C GLY A 66 3.73 7.14 5.45
N MET A 67 3.23 6.18 4.68
CA MET A 67 4.02 5.03 4.21
C MET A 67 4.64 5.28 2.84
N LEU A 68 3.98 6.08 2.00
CA LEU A 68 4.50 6.57 0.73
C LEU A 68 4.45 8.09 0.70
N ASP A 69 5.43 8.69 0.05
CA ASP A 69 5.40 10.09 -0.33
C ASP A 69 5.37 10.18 -1.85
N ARG A 70 4.99 11.33 -2.36
CA ARG A 70 4.89 11.53 -3.80
C ARG A 70 5.30 12.95 -4.19
N ARG A 71 5.86 13.08 -5.40
CA ARG A 71 6.16 14.36 -6.00
C ARG A 71 6.30 14.21 -7.51
N ASP A 72 5.61 15.04 -8.28
CA ASP A 72 5.73 15.11 -9.74
C ASP A 72 5.56 13.77 -10.46
N GLY A 73 4.59 12.96 -9.97
CA GLY A 73 4.30 11.66 -10.57
C GLY A 73 5.22 10.53 -10.12
N TRP A 74 6.08 10.78 -9.15
CA TRP A 74 6.95 9.78 -8.55
C TRP A 74 6.55 9.49 -7.11
N TYR A 75 6.69 8.23 -6.71
CA TYR A 75 6.36 7.76 -5.37
C TYR A 75 7.56 7.03 -4.78
N TRP A 76 7.75 7.14 -3.47
CA TRP A 76 8.78 6.40 -2.76
C TRP A 76 8.30 6.09 -1.35
N ARG A 77 8.87 5.04 -0.79
CA ARG A 77 8.50 4.57 0.54
C ARG A 77 9.21 5.37 1.62
N ILE A 78 8.43 5.87 2.59
CA ILE A 78 8.96 6.65 3.73
C ILE A 78 8.57 6.06 5.08
N GLY A 79 7.70 5.06 5.11
CA GLY A 79 7.20 4.49 6.36
C GLY A 79 6.84 3.02 6.22
N GLY A 80 6.14 2.50 7.24
CA GLY A 80 5.87 1.10 7.38
C GLY A 80 7.01 0.39 8.11
N THR A 81 6.92 -0.92 8.22
CA THR A 81 7.94 -1.73 8.88
C THR A 81 9.12 -1.96 7.95
N PHE A 82 10.31 -1.63 8.40
CA PHE A 82 11.56 -1.91 7.68
C PHE A 82 12.26 -3.07 8.34
N GLU A 83 12.71 -4.03 7.53
CA GLU A 83 13.57 -5.11 8.01
C GLU A 83 14.99 -4.59 8.21
N LEU A 84 15.58 -4.98 9.32
CA LEU A 84 16.93 -4.57 9.69
C LEU A 84 17.95 -5.67 9.39
#